data_127b6181c6914ddc7602b37232d34a1f
#
_entry.id   127b6181c6914ddc7602b37232d34a1f
#
_cell.length_a   1.000
_cell.length_b   1.000
_cell.length_c   1.000
_cell.angle_alpha   90.00
_cell.angle_beta   90.00
_cell.angle_gamma   90.00
#
_symmetry.space_group_name_H-M   'P 1'
#
loop_
_entity.id
_entity.type
_entity.pdbx_description
1 polymer ?
#
loop_
_entity_poly.entity_id
_entity_poly.type
_entity_poly.pdbx_seq_one_letter_code
_entity_poly.pdbx_strand_id
1 'polypeptide(L)'
;MTREEMTKERVTMLEIGQATLQEREGVMALLRANHADNLGEAERRDGFVTTNMTPEQMTALIAEENGVTVARDGAGVAAFALAAPWGFWSQWPFFRNMIRILGNYRFGGVTLTEENSYQYGPVCVDRDYRGRGVFERVFAASLRTMEDRYPIMVTFVNQANPRSYAAHSRKAGMATPGTFDYNGSHYYLKIGRAHV
;
A
#
# COMPACT_ATOMS: atom_id res chain seq x y z
N MET A 1 -32.13 -1.00 12.62
CA MET A 1 -30.76 -0.66 12.20
C MET A 1 -30.54 -1.20 10.79
N THR A 2 -30.30 -0.33 9.84
CA THR A 2 -30.10 -0.73 8.44
C THR A 2 -28.67 -1.32 8.26
N ARG A 3 -28.46 -2.08 7.15
CA ARG A 3 -27.12 -2.58 6.81
C ARG A 3 -26.08 -1.45 6.70
N GLU A 4 -26.52 -0.29 6.24
CA GLU A 4 -25.68 0.89 6.08
C GLU A 4 -25.29 1.54 7.43
N GLU A 5 -26.24 1.61 8.36
CA GLU A 5 -25.98 2.08 9.73
C GLU A 5 -25.01 1.15 10.48
N MET A 6 -25.23 -0.17 10.39
CA MET A 6 -24.32 -1.17 10.97
C MET A 6 -22.90 -1.05 10.40
N THR A 7 -22.77 -0.87 9.09
CA THR A 7 -21.45 -0.74 8.46
C THR A 7 -20.77 0.59 8.83
N LYS A 8 -21.54 1.67 8.99
CA LYS A 8 -21.01 2.98 9.41
C LYS A 8 -20.48 2.91 10.85
N GLU A 9 -21.20 2.25 11.74
CA GLU A 9 -20.79 2.02 13.12
C GLU A 9 -19.51 1.16 13.18
N ARG A 10 -19.44 0.06 12.43
CA ARG A 10 -18.23 -0.80 12.32
C ARG A 10 -17.00 0.00 11.85
N VAL A 11 -17.13 0.86 10.86
CA VAL A 11 -16.01 1.69 10.38
C VAL A 11 -15.51 2.67 11.44
N THR A 12 -16.41 3.21 12.25
CA THR A 12 -16.04 4.11 13.35
C THR A 12 -15.25 3.37 14.45
N MET A 13 -15.56 2.10 14.65
CA MET A 13 -14.94 1.24 15.67
C MET A 13 -13.64 0.54 15.20
N LEU A 14 -13.20 0.75 13.93
CA LEU A 14 -11.96 0.15 13.46
C LEU A 14 -10.75 0.61 14.28
N GLU A 15 -10.01 -0.34 14.80
CA GLU A 15 -8.71 -0.11 15.42
C GLU A 15 -7.61 -0.11 14.36
N ILE A 16 -6.79 0.93 14.33
CA ILE A 16 -5.71 1.06 13.34
C ILE A 16 -4.37 1.11 14.06
N GLY A 17 -3.46 0.24 13.64
CA GLY A 17 -2.13 0.14 14.23
C GLY A 17 -1.26 -0.88 13.50
N GLN A 18 -0.07 -1.13 14.05
CA GLN A 18 0.84 -2.12 13.50
C GLN A 18 0.28 -3.53 13.65
N ALA A 19 0.49 -4.34 12.61
CA ALA A 19 0.11 -5.74 12.66
C ALA A 19 1.04 -6.53 13.60
N THR A 20 0.47 -7.52 14.23
CA THR A 20 1.19 -8.60 14.88
C THR A 20 1.12 -9.87 14.03
N LEU A 21 1.84 -10.90 14.42
CA LEU A 21 1.79 -12.19 13.69
C LEU A 21 0.38 -12.84 13.72
N GLN A 22 -0.50 -12.41 14.62
CA GLN A 22 -1.88 -12.90 14.69
C GLN A 22 -2.70 -12.45 13.46
N GLU A 23 -2.43 -11.26 12.91
CA GLU A 23 -3.12 -10.74 11.74
C GLU A 23 -2.51 -11.21 10.41
N ARG A 24 -1.37 -11.91 10.43
CA ARG A 24 -0.69 -12.34 9.21
C ARG A 24 -1.60 -13.04 8.20
N GLU A 25 -2.38 -14.01 8.66
CA GLU A 25 -3.29 -14.77 7.77
C GLU A 25 -4.41 -13.89 7.23
N GLY A 26 -4.95 -12.96 8.04
CA GLY A 26 -5.97 -12.00 7.60
C GLY A 26 -5.43 -11.04 6.52
N VAL A 27 -4.21 -10.52 6.71
CA VAL A 27 -3.53 -9.67 5.71
C VAL A 27 -3.29 -10.45 4.42
N MET A 28 -2.78 -11.69 4.51
CA MET A 28 -2.53 -12.56 3.37
C MET A 28 -3.82 -12.92 2.62
N ALA A 29 -4.91 -13.17 3.34
CA ALA A 29 -6.21 -13.46 2.74
C ALA A 29 -6.74 -12.25 1.96
N LEU A 30 -6.66 -11.05 2.55
CA LEU A 30 -7.11 -9.81 1.90
C LEU A 30 -6.21 -9.45 0.70
N LEU A 31 -4.89 -9.70 0.78
CA LEU A 31 -3.95 -9.52 -0.33
C LEU A 31 -4.34 -10.43 -1.50
N ARG A 32 -4.55 -11.74 -1.25
CA ARG A 32 -4.96 -12.72 -2.27
C ARG A 32 -6.32 -12.37 -2.88
N ALA A 33 -7.28 -11.95 -2.08
CA ALA A 33 -8.62 -11.57 -2.56
C ALA A 33 -8.61 -10.36 -3.50
N ASN A 34 -7.60 -9.50 -3.40
CA ASN A 34 -7.44 -8.32 -4.26
C ASN A 34 -6.33 -8.47 -5.33
N HIS A 35 -5.70 -9.65 -5.44
CA HIS A 35 -4.67 -9.88 -6.45
C HIS A 35 -5.29 -9.98 -7.84
N ALA A 36 -4.65 -9.35 -8.84
CA ALA A 36 -5.15 -9.28 -10.21
C ALA A 36 -5.49 -10.65 -10.81
N ASP A 37 -4.69 -11.68 -10.51
CA ASP A 37 -4.90 -13.03 -11.03
C ASP A 37 -6.16 -13.71 -10.48
N ASN A 38 -6.67 -13.24 -9.34
CA ASN A 38 -7.85 -13.78 -8.68
C ASN A 38 -9.13 -12.96 -8.96
N LEU A 39 -9.03 -11.90 -9.76
CA LEU A 39 -10.12 -10.99 -10.07
C LEU A 39 -10.53 -11.08 -11.54
N GLY A 40 -11.83 -11.12 -11.79
CA GLY A 40 -12.38 -10.92 -13.12
C GLY A 40 -12.17 -9.48 -13.65
N GLU A 41 -12.35 -9.30 -14.96
CA GLU A 41 -12.16 -7.98 -15.59
C GLU A 41 -13.02 -6.88 -14.96
N ALA A 42 -14.29 -7.18 -14.66
CA ALA A 42 -15.20 -6.24 -14.02
C ALA A 42 -14.73 -5.84 -12.61
N GLU A 43 -14.17 -6.79 -11.86
CA GLU A 43 -13.70 -6.56 -10.50
C GLU A 43 -12.39 -5.77 -10.43
N ARG A 44 -11.52 -5.93 -11.44
CA ARG A 44 -10.27 -5.15 -11.55
C ARG A 44 -10.52 -3.64 -11.67
N ARG A 45 -11.69 -3.23 -12.19
CA ARG A 45 -12.09 -1.81 -12.24
C ARG A 45 -12.21 -1.19 -10.85
N ASP A 46 -12.47 -2.02 -9.83
CA ASP A 46 -12.55 -1.61 -8.42
C ASP A 46 -11.18 -1.56 -7.71
N GLY A 47 -10.10 -1.74 -8.46
CA GLY A 47 -8.73 -1.74 -7.96
C GLY A 47 -8.21 -3.16 -7.69
N PHE A 48 -6.91 -3.33 -7.90
CA PHE A 48 -6.20 -4.60 -7.72
C PHE A 48 -4.77 -4.36 -7.27
N VAL A 49 -4.14 -5.41 -6.78
CA VAL A 49 -2.70 -5.49 -6.49
C VAL A 49 -2.04 -6.54 -7.37
N THR A 50 -0.74 -6.43 -7.59
CA THR A 50 0.05 -7.36 -8.39
C THR A 50 1.21 -7.98 -7.60
N THR A 51 1.38 -7.60 -6.36
CA THR A 51 2.45 -8.12 -5.49
C THR A 51 1.98 -9.39 -4.82
N ASN A 52 2.71 -10.50 -5.07
CA ASN A 52 2.55 -11.75 -4.34
C ASN A 52 3.62 -11.85 -3.24
N MET A 53 3.23 -12.39 -2.09
CA MET A 53 4.12 -12.61 -0.95
C MET A 53 3.92 -14.01 -0.40
N THR A 54 5.01 -14.61 0.07
CA THR A 54 4.94 -15.85 0.85
C THR A 54 4.61 -15.56 2.32
N PRO A 55 4.14 -16.56 3.09
CA PRO A 55 3.94 -16.39 4.53
C PRO A 55 5.21 -15.95 5.27
N GLU A 56 6.39 -16.45 4.86
CA GLU A 56 7.69 -16.11 5.44
C GLU A 56 8.04 -14.63 5.18
N GLN A 57 7.81 -14.15 3.94
CA GLN A 57 8.01 -12.75 3.58
C GLN A 57 7.08 -11.82 4.38
N MET A 58 5.82 -12.21 4.56
CA MET A 58 4.88 -11.44 5.38
C MET A 58 5.28 -11.46 6.86
N THR A 59 5.78 -12.59 7.36
CA THR A 59 6.32 -12.70 8.72
C THR A 59 7.50 -11.76 8.93
N ALA A 60 8.47 -11.75 8.02
CA ALA A 60 9.61 -10.84 8.09
C ALA A 60 9.17 -9.36 8.03
N LEU A 61 8.22 -9.03 7.15
CA LEU A 61 7.70 -7.66 7.04
C LEU A 61 7.01 -7.19 8.33
N ILE A 62 6.29 -8.07 9.03
CA ILE A 62 5.67 -7.77 10.31
C ILE A 62 6.70 -7.67 11.43
N ALA A 63 7.55 -8.70 11.58
CA ALA A 63 8.38 -8.89 12.77
C ALA A 63 9.71 -8.11 12.73
N GLU A 64 10.30 -7.96 11.55
CA GLU A 64 11.63 -7.37 11.38
C GLU A 64 11.54 -5.91 10.91
N GLU A 65 10.64 -5.62 9.95
CA GLU A 65 10.52 -4.28 9.37
C GLU A 65 9.49 -3.40 10.09
N ASN A 66 8.58 -3.99 10.89
CA ASN A 66 7.40 -3.32 11.44
C ASN A 66 6.57 -2.62 10.35
N GLY A 67 6.54 -3.23 9.16
CA GLY A 67 6.11 -2.63 7.91
C GLY A 67 4.66 -2.89 7.52
N VAL A 68 3.84 -3.43 8.42
CA VAL A 68 2.43 -3.74 8.13
C VAL A 68 1.51 -2.98 9.07
N THR A 69 0.77 -2.04 8.50
CA THR A 69 -0.30 -1.32 9.21
C THR A 69 -1.64 -1.95 8.86
N VAL A 70 -2.48 -2.23 9.84
CA VAL A 70 -3.82 -2.83 9.65
C VAL A 70 -4.92 -1.97 10.26
N ALA A 71 -6.11 -2.08 9.69
CA ALA A 71 -7.37 -1.70 10.32
C ALA A 71 -8.10 -2.98 10.74
N ARG A 72 -8.39 -3.10 12.04
CA ARG A 72 -9.05 -4.26 12.65
C ARG A 72 -10.53 -4.00 12.84
N ASP A 73 -11.34 -5.00 12.51
CA ASP A 73 -12.75 -5.07 12.86
C ASP A 73 -12.96 -6.33 13.73
N GLY A 74 -12.88 -6.17 15.03
CA GLY A 74 -12.82 -7.31 15.94
C GLY A 74 -11.61 -8.21 15.63
N ALA A 75 -11.87 -9.46 15.26
CA ALA A 75 -10.81 -10.43 14.93
C ALA A 75 -10.37 -10.36 13.45
N GLY A 76 -11.02 -9.53 12.60
CA GLY A 76 -10.78 -9.49 11.16
C GLY A 76 -9.90 -8.32 10.72
N VAL A 77 -9.27 -8.47 9.55
CA VAL A 77 -8.52 -7.40 8.87
C VAL A 77 -9.40 -6.75 7.82
N ALA A 78 -9.83 -5.52 8.07
CA ALA A 78 -10.65 -4.71 7.17
C ALA A 78 -9.82 -3.95 6.12
N ALA A 79 -8.56 -3.63 6.44
CA ALA A 79 -7.63 -3.00 5.52
C ALA A 79 -6.19 -3.19 5.99
N PHE A 80 -5.25 -3.04 5.06
CA PHE A 80 -3.83 -2.97 5.38
C PHE A 80 -3.07 -2.05 4.43
N ALA A 81 -1.91 -1.59 4.88
CA ALA A 81 -0.88 -0.97 4.06
C ALA A 81 0.48 -1.59 4.41
N LEU A 82 1.27 -1.89 3.37
CA LEU A 82 2.63 -2.38 3.53
C LEU A 82 3.61 -1.22 3.30
N ALA A 83 4.72 -1.21 4.02
CA ALA A 83 5.78 -0.25 3.85
C ALA A 83 7.10 -0.86 4.35
N ALA A 84 8.18 -0.72 3.57
CA ALA A 84 9.49 -1.22 3.99
C ALA A 84 10.60 -0.50 3.22
N PRO A 85 11.86 -0.55 3.73
CA PRO A 85 13.04 -0.13 2.98
C PRO A 85 13.19 -0.90 1.67
N TRP A 86 13.85 -0.31 0.71
CA TRP A 86 14.10 -0.93 -0.60
C TRP A 86 14.83 -2.27 -0.50
N GLY A 87 15.71 -2.44 0.49
CA GLY A 87 16.39 -3.69 0.75
C GLY A 87 15.44 -4.87 0.94
N PHE A 88 14.36 -4.69 1.69
CA PHE A 88 13.31 -5.71 1.84
C PHE A 88 12.68 -6.07 0.49
N TRP A 89 12.36 -5.07 -0.32
CA TRP A 89 11.68 -5.26 -1.60
C TRP A 89 12.61 -5.77 -2.71
N SER A 90 13.91 -5.69 -2.56
CA SER A 90 14.90 -6.09 -3.58
C SER A 90 14.84 -7.59 -3.97
N GLN A 91 14.16 -8.43 -3.19
CA GLN A 91 13.95 -9.84 -3.50
C GLN A 91 13.03 -10.07 -4.72
N TRP A 92 12.19 -9.07 -5.11
CA TRP A 92 11.36 -9.15 -6.32
C TRP A 92 12.00 -8.43 -7.50
N PRO A 93 12.00 -9.05 -8.72
CA PRO A 93 12.57 -8.42 -9.92
C PRO A 93 11.98 -7.04 -10.25
N PHE A 94 10.67 -6.87 -10.03
CA PHE A 94 9.98 -5.60 -10.24
C PHE A 94 10.58 -4.47 -9.37
N PHE A 95 10.77 -4.72 -8.09
CA PHE A 95 11.32 -3.72 -7.18
C PHE A 95 12.80 -3.46 -7.41
N ARG A 96 13.58 -4.46 -7.84
CA ARG A 96 14.96 -4.22 -8.32
C ARG A 96 15.01 -3.27 -9.51
N ASN A 97 14.02 -3.36 -10.43
CA ASN A 97 13.91 -2.38 -11.51
C ASN A 97 13.58 -1.00 -10.97
N MET A 98 12.67 -0.86 -10.01
CA MET A 98 12.35 0.43 -9.38
C MET A 98 13.57 1.04 -8.71
N ILE A 99 14.32 0.28 -7.91
CA ILE A 99 15.56 0.73 -7.26
C ILE A 99 16.52 1.31 -8.31
N ARG A 100 16.72 0.61 -9.43
CA ARG A 100 17.63 1.06 -10.49
C ARG A 100 17.23 2.39 -11.13
N ILE A 101 15.93 2.70 -11.17
CA ILE A 101 15.43 3.92 -11.80
C ILE A 101 15.20 5.08 -10.81
N LEU A 102 15.33 4.87 -9.49
CA LEU A 102 15.11 5.91 -8.47
C LEU A 102 15.86 7.20 -8.79
N GLY A 103 17.14 7.09 -9.15
CA GLY A 103 18.00 8.22 -9.47
C GLY A 103 17.57 9.08 -10.65
N ASN A 104 16.62 8.61 -11.47
CA ASN A 104 16.04 9.38 -12.57
C ASN A 104 14.96 10.37 -12.08
N TYR A 105 14.53 10.28 -10.83
CA TYR A 105 13.44 11.08 -10.29
C TYR A 105 13.92 12.00 -9.17
N ARG A 106 13.23 13.13 -9.04
CA ARG A 106 13.50 14.13 -8.00
C ARG A 106 12.19 14.50 -7.30
N PHE A 107 12.28 14.77 -6.00
CA PHE A 107 11.17 15.28 -5.22
C PHE A 107 11.66 16.37 -4.26
N GLY A 108 11.01 17.55 -4.30
CA GLY A 108 11.44 18.70 -3.50
C GLY A 108 12.90 19.15 -3.77
N GLY A 109 13.40 18.95 -5.02
CA GLY A 109 14.77 19.27 -5.38
C GLY A 109 15.80 18.18 -5.06
N VAL A 110 15.41 17.11 -4.34
CA VAL A 110 16.29 16.00 -3.93
C VAL A 110 16.14 14.83 -4.90
N THR A 111 17.26 14.25 -5.35
CA THR A 111 17.28 13.02 -6.14
C THR A 111 16.94 11.82 -5.24
N LEU A 112 16.09 10.92 -5.71
CA LEU A 112 15.70 9.74 -4.94
C LEU A 112 16.84 8.74 -4.86
N THR A 113 17.01 8.16 -3.66
CA THR A 113 17.92 7.04 -3.38
C THR A 113 17.26 6.04 -2.44
N GLU A 114 17.88 4.88 -2.24
CA GLU A 114 17.43 3.90 -1.26
C GLU A 114 17.52 4.42 0.19
N GLU A 115 18.49 5.31 0.47
CA GLU A 115 18.72 5.85 1.81
C GLU A 115 17.73 6.96 2.17
N ASN A 116 17.19 7.68 1.18
CA ASN A 116 16.28 8.80 1.44
C ASN A 116 14.81 8.50 1.15
N SER A 117 14.52 7.26 0.74
CA SER A 117 13.16 6.86 0.40
C SER A 117 12.86 5.40 0.73
N TYR A 118 11.58 5.08 0.85
CA TYR A 118 11.10 3.72 1.07
C TYR A 118 9.94 3.40 0.12
N GLN A 119 9.67 2.11 -0.07
CA GLN A 119 8.52 1.65 -0.84
C GLN A 119 7.28 1.55 0.07
N TYR A 120 6.22 2.26 -0.33
CA TYR A 120 4.88 2.18 0.24
C TYR A 120 3.96 1.35 -0.66
N GLY A 121 3.14 0.49 -0.07
CA GLY A 121 2.20 -0.38 -0.78
C GLY A 121 2.73 -1.81 -0.97
N PRO A 122 1.83 -2.74 -1.36
CA PRO A 122 0.42 -2.51 -1.66
C PRO A 122 -0.43 -2.08 -0.46
N VAL A 123 -1.55 -1.44 -0.77
CA VAL A 123 -2.60 -1.08 0.18
C VAL A 123 -3.92 -1.69 -0.28
N CYS A 124 -4.61 -2.37 0.61
CA CYS A 124 -5.92 -2.96 0.34
C CYS A 124 -6.94 -2.52 1.38
N VAL A 125 -8.15 -2.26 0.91
CA VAL A 125 -9.33 -2.04 1.76
C VAL A 125 -10.39 -3.03 1.31
N ASP A 126 -10.90 -3.83 2.24
CA ASP A 126 -11.99 -4.76 1.99
C ASP A 126 -13.21 -4.03 1.42
N ARG A 127 -13.94 -4.67 0.51
CA ARG A 127 -15.04 -4.07 -0.24
C ARG A 127 -16.10 -3.43 0.65
N ASP A 128 -16.44 -4.07 1.76
CA ASP A 128 -17.47 -3.58 2.68
C ASP A 128 -17.05 -2.30 3.43
N TYR A 129 -15.76 -1.96 3.44
CA TYR A 129 -15.20 -0.78 4.12
C TYR A 129 -14.77 0.33 3.16
N ARG A 130 -14.90 0.14 1.84
CA ARG A 130 -14.49 1.15 0.84
C ARG A 130 -15.41 2.37 0.84
N GLY A 131 -14.85 3.52 0.45
CA GLY A 131 -15.61 4.78 0.36
C GLY A 131 -15.92 5.45 1.70
N ARG A 132 -15.34 4.98 2.82
CA ARG A 132 -15.65 5.40 4.19
C ARG A 132 -14.45 5.97 4.95
N GLY A 133 -13.42 6.45 4.25
CA GLY A 133 -12.23 7.07 4.87
C GLY A 133 -11.21 6.07 5.45
N VAL A 134 -11.40 4.76 5.27
CA VAL A 134 -10.50 3.75 5.83
C VAL A 134 -9.12 3.80 5.18
N PHE A 135 -9.06 4.04 3.86
CA PHE A 135 -7.79 4.20 3.14
C PHE A 135 -6.96 5.33 3.75
N GLU A 136 -7.57 6.49 3.96
CA GLU A 136 -6.90 7.68 4.51
C GLU A 136 -6.36 7.44 5.93
N ARG A 137 -7.12 6.73 6.76
CA ARG A 137 -6.73 6.39 8.13
C ARG A 137 -5.56 5.42 8.17
N VAL A 138 -5.60 4.35 7.35
CA VAL A 138 -4.51 3.35 7.26
C VAL A 138 -3.26 3.97 6.64
N PHE A 139 -3.43 4.81 5.61
CA PHE A 139 -2.34 5.56 4.99
C PHE A 139 -1.63 6.44 6.01
N ALA A 140 -2.36 7.29 6.74
CA ALA A 140 -1.78 8.17 7.76
C ALA A 140 -1.08 7.40 8.89
N ALA A 141 -1.62 6.25 9.29
CA ALA A 141 -0.97 5.40 10.29
C ALA A 141 0.32 4.75 9.76
N SER A 142 0.32 4.31 8.49
CA SER A 142 1.51 3.75 7.85
C SER A 142 2.63 4.79 7.68
N LEU A 143 2.31 6.06 7.39
CA LEU A 143 3.32 7.12 7.33
C LEU A 143 4.09 7.24 8.65
N ARG A 144 3.38 7.28 9.78
CA ARG A 144 3.99 7.43 11.12
C ARG A 144 4.99 6.34 11.47
N THR A 145 4.93 5.17 10.84
CA THR A 145 5.92 4.11 11.09
C THR A 145 7.24 4.31 10.37
N MET A 146 7.24 5.14 9.33
CA MET A 146 8.39 5.36 8.46
C MET A 146 8.96 6.78 8.53
N GLU A 147 8.22 7.76 9.06
CA GLU A 147 8.58 9.17 9.03
C GLU A 147 9.91 9.50 9.71
N ASP A 148 10.26 8.81 10.80
CA ASP A 148 11.53 8.97 11.49
C ASP A 148 12.71 8.30 10.77
N ARG A 149 12.42 7.39 9.84
CA ARG A 149 13.44 6.62 9.10
C ARG A 149 13.74 7.21 7.73
N TYR A 150 12.71 7.69 7.04
CA TYR A 150 12.80 8.14 5.64
C TYR A 150 11.96 9.38 5.39
N PRO A 151 12.52 10.43 4.74
CA PRO A 151 11.78 11.64 4.41
C PRO A 151 10.80 11.47 3.23
N ILE A 152 10.98 10.45 2.38
CA ILE A 152 10.24 10.31 1.12
C ILE A 152 9.65 8.91 1.00
N MET A 153 8.34 8.83 0.74
CA MET A 153 7.70 7.59 0.32
C MET A 153 7.57 7.53 -1.19
N VAL A 154 7.76 6.35 -1.73
CA VAL A 154 7.62 6.04 -3.17
C VAL A 154 6.68 4.86 -3.32
N THR A 155 5.79 4.92 -4.31
CA THR A 155 5.00 3.78 -4.74
C THR A 155 4.77 3.83 -6.24
N PHE A 156 4.08 2.87 -6.76
CA PHE A 156 3.71 2.78 -8.17
C PHE A 156 2.23 2.43 -8.31
N VAL A 157 1.67 2.84 -9.43
CA VAL A 157 0.29 2.48 -9.79
C VAL A 157 0.28 2.03 -11.24
N ASN A 158 -0.21 0.81 -11.50
CA ASN A 158 -0.45 0.35 -12.86
C ASN A 158 -1.47 1.26 -13.54
N GLN A 159 -1.21 1.69 -14.78
CA GLN A 159 -2.10 2.61 -15.51
C GLN A 159 -3.48 2.02 -15.79
N ALA A 160 -3.60 0.70 -15.77
CA ALA A 160 -4.89 0.00 -15.83
C ALA A 160 -5.68 0.05 -14.51
N ASN A 161 -5.15 0.71 -13.45
CA ASN A 161 -5.79 0.81 -12.13
C ASN A 161 -6.15 2.27 -11.77
N PRO A 162 -7.17 2.87 -12.45
CA PRO A 162 -7.52 4.28 -12.26
C PRO A 162 -8.03 4.59 -10.84
N ARG A 163 -8.62 3.60 -10.16
CA ARG A 163 -9.08 3.76 -8.78
C ARG A 163 -7.91 3.94 -7.82
N SER A 164 -6.88 3.11 -7.94
CA SER A 164 -5.64 3.26 -7.16
C SER A 164 -4.97 4.60 -7.44
N TYR A 165 -4.89 5.00 -8.71
CA TYR A 165 -4.36 6.32 -9.09
C TYR A 165 -5.11 7.46 -8.41
N ALA A 166 -6.44 7.43 -8.45
CA ALA A 166 -7.28 8.46 -7.82
C ALA A 166 -7.09 8.50 -6.29
N ALA A 167 -7.00 7.33 -5.63
CA ALA A 167 -6.78 7.24 -4.19
C ALA A 167 -5.43 7.87 -3.80
N HIS A 168 -4.34 7.48 -4.46
CA HIS A 168 -3.00 7.99 -4.15
C HIS A 168 -2.85 9.47 -4.53
N SER A 169 -3.48 9.95 -5.61
CA SER A 169 -3.39 11.36 -6.02
C SER A 169 -4.26 12.28 -5.16
N ARG A 170 -5.52 11.91 -4.92
CA ARG A 170 -6.50 12.82 -4.31
C ARG A 170 -6.58 12.68 -2.79
N LYS A 171 -6.44 11.44 -2.27
CA LYS A 171 -6.62 11.16 -0.84
C LYS A 171 -5.29 11.12 -0.09
N ALA A 172 -4.24 10.60 -0.72
CA ALA A 172 -2.89 10.58 -0.16
C ALA A 172 -2.02 11.77 -0.59
N GLY A 173 -2.50 12.63 -1.51
CA GLY A 173 -1.77 13.83 -1.94
C GLY A 173 -0.46 13.57 -2.68
N MET A 174 -0.26 12.35 -3.22
CA MET A 174 1.01 11.98 -3.84
C MET A 174 1.16 12.58 -5.24
N ALA A 175 2.34 13.14 -5.51
CA ALA A 175 2.74 13.61 -6.84
C ALA A 175 2.98 12.45 -7.81
N THR A 176 2.89 12.76 -9.11
CA THR A 176 3.24 11.83 -10.20
C THR A 176 4.39 12.44 -11.01
N PRO A 177 5.65 12.26 -10.62
CA PRO A 177 6.77 12.89 -11.30
C PRO A 177 7.10 12.25 -12.66
N GLY A 178 6.55 11.07 -12.94
CA GLY A 178 6.77 10.39 -14.21
C GLY A 178 6.11 9.02 -14.29
N THR A 179 6.47 8.33 -15.35
CA THR A 179 6.01 6.96 -15.66
C THR A 179 7.20 6.08 -15.97
N PHE A 180 7.00 4.78 -15.89
CA PHE A 180 7.97 3.77 -16.32
C PHE A 180 7.27 2.53 -16.85
N ASP A 181 7.99 1.73 -17.60
CA ASP A 181 7.49 0.48 -18.15
C ASP A 181 8.21 -0.71 -17.53
N TYR A 182 7.46 -1.79 -17.32
CA TYR A 182 8.02 -3.04 -16.86
C TYR A 182 7.19 -4.23 -17.38
N ASN A 183 7.85 -5.19 -18.04
CA ASN A 183 7.23 -6.40 -18.58
C ASN A 183 5.93 -6.15 -19.38
N GLY A 184 5.94 -5.14 -20.26
CA GLY A 184 4.79 -4.81 -21.11
C GLY A 184 3.66 -4.08 -20.41
N SER A 185 3.82 -3.73 -19.13
CA SER A 185 2.88 -2.90 -18.39
C SER A 185 3.42 -1.51 -18.15
N HIS A 186 2.51 -0.52 -18.10
CA HIS A 186 2.82 0.88 -17.88
C HIS A 186 2.44 1.30 -16.45
N TYR A 187 3.31 2.05 -15.79
CA TYR A 187 3.12 2.46 -14.40
C TYR A 187 3.32 3.97 -14.23
N TYR A 188 2.52 4.55 -13.36
CA TYR A 188 2.80 5.85 -12.75
C TYR A 188 3.74 5.65 -11.55
N LEU A 189 4.82 6.42 -11.49
CA LEU A 189 5.56 6.59 -10.24
C LEU A 189 4.83 7.60 -9.37
N LYS A 190 4.63 7.28 -8.11
CA LYS A 190 3.99 8.16 -7.11
C LYS A 190 4.96 8.44 -5.99
N ILE A 191 5.05 9.70 -5.61
CA ILE A 191 5.96 10.17 -4.56
C ILE A 191 5.21 11.08 -3.60
N GLY A 192 5.51 10.95 -2.32
CA GLY A 192 5.00 11.80 -1.28
C GLY A 192 6.03 12.03 -0.17
N ARG A 193 5.76 13.02 0.69
CA ARG A 193 6.52 13.17 1.94
C ARG A 193 6.11 12.07 2.91
N ALA A 194 7.07 11.59 3.70
CA ALA A 194 6.78 10.65 4.79
C ALA A 194 6.21 11.37 6.02
N HIS A 195 6.30 12.69 6.07
CA HIS A 195 5.71 13.51 7.15
C HIS A 195 4.37 14.09 6.73
N VAL A 196 3.44 14.17 7.66
CA VAL A 196 2.14 14.84 7.51
C VAL A 196 2.30 16.34 7.71
#